data_902228958cc44a0b8da4b4c68f5dde67
#
_entry.id   902228958cc44a0b8da4b4c68f5dde67
#
_cell.length_a   1.000
_cell.length_b   1.000
_cell.length_c   1.000
_cell.angle_alpha   90.00
_cell.angle_beta   90.00
_cell.angle_gamma   90.00
#
_symmetry.space_group_name_H-M   'P 1'
#
loop_
_entity.id
_entity.type
_entity.pdbx_description
1 polymer ?
#
loop_
_entity_poly.entity_id
_entity_poly.type
_entity_poly.pdbx_seq_one_letter_code
_entity_poly.pdbx_strand_id
1 'polypeptide(L)'
;RYSGIAPDAAVLVATVRGLKAHSGNHKIVAGRPLPEALLAENPDEVHQGGDNLRKQLENMQVHGVSPVVAINVFPGDHDADIAAIGEIADEFNARSAVTTHFADGGSGAAELAEAVAEAAPPKFSLVVEQASGVEEDVPPKGAHVPNLRPRDEARGLSQGWNLGFHFV
;
A
#
# COMPACT_ATOMS: atom_id res chain seq x y z
N ARG A 1 9.02 -10.29 -16.04
CA ARG A 1 9.26 -11.02 -17.31
C ARG A 1 9.66 -12.47 -17.07
N TYR A 2 10.47 -12.76 -16.03
CA TYR A 2 10.91 -14.14 -15.73
C TYR A 2 9.76 -15.06 -15.27
N SER A 3 8.81 -14.54 -14.50
CA SER A 3 7.67 -15.33 -14.00
C SER A 3 6.55 -15.55 -15.02
N GLY A 4 6.53 -14.76 -16.11
CA GLY A 4 5.40 -14.73 -17.04
C GLY A 4 4.14 -14.06 -16.47
N ILE A 5 4.21 -13.52 -15.24
CA ILE A 5 3.11 -12.80 -14.59
C ILE A 5 3.23 -11.33 -14.96
N ALA A 6 2.14 -10.76 -15.48
CA ALA A 6 1.99 -9.33 -15.70
C ALA A 6 1.01 -8.80 -14.64
N PRO A 7 1.39 -7.83 -13.80
CA PRO A 7 0.48 -7.22 -12.84
C PRO A 7 -0.53 -6.33 -13.57
N ASP A 8 -1.77 -6.30 -13.11
CA ASP A 8 -2.83 -5.45 -13.65
C ASP A 8 -2.85 -4.07 -12.99
N ALA A 9 -2.40 -3.97 -11.73
CA ALA A 9 -2.22 -2.73 -10.99
C ALA A 9 -1.05 -2.87 -10.00
N ALA A 10 -0.57 -1.76 -9.47
CA ALA A 10 0.45 -1.73 -8.42
C ALA A 10 0.01 -0.78 -7.31
N VAL A 11 0.23 -1.19 -6.05
CA VAL A 11 -0.01 -0.36 -4.88
C VAL A 11 1.33 0.10 -4.32
N LEU A 12 1.52 1.43 -4.22
CA LEU A 12 2.64 2.06 -3.55
C LEU A 12 2.17 2.55 -2.18
N VAL A 13 2.73 2.01 -1.12
CA VAL A 13 2.39 2.44 0.25
C VAL A 13 3.27 3.61 0.65
N ALA A 14 2.65 4.74 0.99
CA ALA A 14 3.31 5.93 1.49
C ALA A 14 2.81 6.28 2.90
N THR A 15 3.68 6.89 3.72
CA THR A 15 3.33 7.40 5.04
C THR A 15 3.85 8.82 5.19
N VAL A 16 3.12 9.68 5.90
CA VAL A 16 3.56 11.04 6.22
C VAL A 16 4.97 11.04 6.84
N ARG A 17 5.16 10.20 7.85
CA ARG A 17 6.43 10.10 8.58
C ARG A 17 7.59 9.61 7.70
N GLY A 18 7.29 8.70 6.78
CA GLY A 18 8.27 8.19 5.82
C GLY A 18 8.75 9.27 4.86
N LEU A 19 7.84 10.04 4.27
CA LEU A 19 8.21 11.12 3.37
C LEU A 19 8.99 12.22 4.11
N LYS A 20 8.50 12.69 5.26
CA LYS A 20 9.23 13.68 6.07
C LYS A 20 10.62 13.20 6.49
N ALA A 21 10.78 11.90 6.81
CA ALA A 21 12.07 11.32 7.10
C ALA A 21 13.06 11.42 5.92
N HIS A 22 12.54 11.38 4.69
CA HIS A 22 13.34 11.50 3.46
C HIS A 22 13.66 12.96 3.08
N SER A 23 13.08 13.95 3.76
CA SER A 23 13.43 15.37 3.56
C SER A 23 14.90 15.69 3.91
N GLY A 24 15.51 14.84 4.75
CA GLY A 24 16.86 15.03 5.27
C GLY A 24 16.92 15.96 6.51
N ASN A 25 15.79 16.52 6.93
CA ASN A 25 15.74 17.49 8.04
C ASN A 25 15.79 16.81 9.41
N HIS A 26 15.52 15.51 9.48
CA HIS A 26 15.39 14.78 10.75
C HIS A 26 16.45 13.68 10.88
N LYS A 27 17.05 13.59 12.06
CA LYS A 27 17.90 12.46 12.44
C LYS A 27 17.08 11.41 13.18
N ILE A 28 16.74 10.34 12.47
CA ILE A 28 16.02 9.20 13.04
C ILE A 28 17.02 8.17 13.55
N VAL A 29 16.83 7.71 14.79
CA VAL A 29 17.66 6.70 15.42
C VAL A 29 16.78 5.52 15.84
N ALA A 30 17.12 4.33 15.35
CA ALA A 30 16.37 3.12 15.68
C ALA A 30 16.30 2.91 17.22
N GLY A 31 15.10 2.55 17.69
CA GLY A 31 14.85 2.31 19.11
C GLY A 31 14.67 3.59 19.96
N ARG A 32 14.67 4.77 19.37
CA ARG A 32 14.32 6.04 20.04
C ARG A 32 12.98 6.57 19.56
N PRO A 33 12.27 7.34 20.40
CA PRO A 33 11.07 8.07 19.95
C PRO A 33 11.39 8.95 18.76
N LEU A 34 10.39 9.12 17.87
CA LEU A 34 10.51 10.04 16.73
C LEU A 34 10.60 11.50 17.25
N PRO A 35 11.38 12.36 16.56
CA PRO A 35 11.43 13.78 16.89
C PRO A 35 10.06 14.43 16.82
N GLU A 36 9.71 15.31 17.77
CA GLU A 36 8.44 16.05 17.74
C GLU A 36 8.28 16.88 16.47
N ALA A 37 9.37 17.46 15.96
CA ALA A 37 9.36 18.23 14.72
C ALA A 37 8.94 17.40 13.49
N LEU A 38 9.25 16.08 13.46
CA LEU A 38 8.80 15.18 12.40
C LEU A 38 7.29 14.91 12.49
N LEU A 39 6.73 14.98 13.69
CA LEU A 39 5.30 14.74 13.94
C LEU A 39 4.45 16.00 13.81
N ALA A 40 5.07 17.20 13.76
CA ALA A 40 4.37 18.46 13.58
C ALA A 40 3.84 18.59 12.14
N GLU A 41 2.71 19.28 11.96
CA GLU A 41 2.16 19.57 10.63
C GLU A 41 3.16 20.34 9.76
N ASN A 42 3.51 19.79 8.60
CA ASN A 42 4.41 20.44 7.64
C ASN A 42 4.27 19.80 6.25
N PRO A 43 3.28 20.20 5.45
CA PRO A 43 3.07 19.66 4.11
C PRO A 43 4.22 19.97 3.14
N ASP A 44 4.89 21.12 3.31
CA ASP A 44 6.06 21.47 2.49
C ASP A 44 7.19 20.43 2.66
N GLU A 45 7.35 19.90 3.86
CA GLU A 45 8.34 18.88 4.14
C GLU A 45 7.95 17.52 3.54
N VAL A 46 6.65 17.20 3.47
CA VAL A 46 6.16 16.02 2.75
C VAL A 46 6.53 16.12 1.28
N HIS A 47 6.31 17.27 0.64
CA HIS A 47 6.71 17.51 -0.76
C HIS A 47 8.22 17.41 -0.95
N GLN A 48 9.00 17.98 -0.04
CA GLN A 48 10.47 17.92 -0.07
C GLN A 48 10.98 16.47 0.02
N GLY A 49 10.38 15.64 0.87
CA GLY A 49 10.74 14.24 1.02
C GLY A 49 10.09 13.31 -0.01
N GLY A 50 9.26 13.84 -0.91
CA GLY A 50 8.46 13.08 -1.87
C GLY A 50 9.20 12.52 -3.08
N ASP A 51 10.48 12.83 -3.28
CA ASP A 51 11.22 12.44 -4.49
C ASP A 51 11.29 10.93 -4.72
N ASN A 52 11.38 10.17 -3.63
CA ASN A 52 11.38 8.72 -3.74
C ASN A 52 10.01 8.20 -4.21
N LEU A 53 8.91 8.73 -3.68
CA LEU A 53 7.56 8.38 -4.13
C LEU A 53 7.37 8.73 -5.60
N ARG A 54 7.76 9.94 -6.03
CA ARG A 54 7.73 10.37 -7.44
C ARG A 54 8.48 9.38 -8.34
N LYS A 55 9.69 8.98 -7.90
CA LYS A 55 10.49 8.01 -8.67
C LYS A 55 9.84 6.64 -8.79
N GLN A 56 9.19 6.15 -7.75
CA GLN A 56 8.49 4.88 -7.81
C GLN A 56 7.24 4.96 -8.70
N LEU A 57 6.50 6.07 -8.67
CA LEU A 57 5.38 6.32 -9.57
C LEU A 57 5.83 6.31 -11.04
N GLU A 58 6.91 7.03 -11.35
CA GLU A 58 7.54 7.02 -12.68
C GLU A 58 7.93 5.60 -13.12
N ASN A 59 8.55 4.83 -12.24
CA ASN A 59 8.96 3.46 -12.52
C ASN A 59 7.74 2.57 -12.88
N MET A 60 6.63 2.69 -12.16
CA MET A 60 5.42 1.92 -12.47
C MET A 60 4.86 2.30 -13.85
N GLN A 61 4.82 3.60 -14.18
CA GLN A 61 4.36 4.08 -15.48
C GLN A 61 5.25 3.57 -16.63
N VAL A 62 6.59 3.59 -16.46
CA VAL A 62 7.54 3.04 -17.45
C VAL A 62 7.29 1.55 -17.70
N HIS A 63 6.83 0.82 -16.69
CA HIS A 63 6.45 -0.59 -16.83
C HIS A 63 5.03 -0.81 -17.37
N GLY A 64 4.27 0.25 -17.62
CA GLY A 64 2.89 0.19 -18.12
C GLY A 64 1.89 -0.33 -17.09
N VAL A 65 2.21 -0.20 -15.79
CA VAL A 65 1.33 -0.61 -14.69
C VAL A 65 0.68 0.62 -14.09
N SER A 66 -0.64 0.58 -13.87
CA SER A 66 -1.37 1.66 -13.21
C SER A 66 -1.05 1.71 -11.72
N PRO A 67 -0.38 2.76 -11.20
CA PRO A 67 -0.11 2.89 -9.79
C PRO A 67 -1.31 3.42 -9.00
N VAL A 68 -1.46 2.93 -7.78
CA VAL A 68 -2.35 3.47 -6.74
C VAL A 68 -1.52 3.75 -5.51
N VAL A 69 -1.59 4.97 -4.97
CA VAL A 69 -0.89 5.34 -3.74
C VAL A 69 -1.79 5.03 -2.54
N ALA A 70 -1.38 4.08 -1.72
CA ALA A 70 -2.01 3.81 -0.43
C ALA A 70 -1.38 4.73 0.63
N ILE A 71 -2.11 5.74 1.09
CA ILE A 71 -1.67 6.64 2.14
C ILE A 71 -1.98 5.99 3.48
N ASN A 72 -0.98 5.32 4.06
CA ASN A 72 -1.13 4.63 5.35
C ASN A 72 -0.99 5.63 6.50
N VAL A 73 -2.12 5.96 7.11
CA VAL A 73 -2.24 6.99 8.15
C VAL A 73 -2.04 6.38 9.53
N PHE A 74 -1.32 7.10 10.37
CA PHE A 74 -1.13 6.77 11.78
C PHE A 74 -1.82 7.81 12.68
N PRO A 75 -2.18 7.43 13.90
CA PRO A 75 -2.70 8.40 14.88
C PRO A 75 -1.73 9.58 15.06
N GLY A 76 -2.26 10.78 14.90
CA GLY A 76 -1.50 12.03 15.00
C GLY A 76 -0.90 12.54 13.68
N ASP A 77 -1.13 11.88 12.55
CA ASP A 77 -0.85 12.45 11.24
C ASP A 77 -1.87 13.56 10.92
N HIS A 78 -1.44 14.65 10.29
CA HIS A 78 -2.26 15.83 10.00
C HIS A 78 -2.87 15.78 8.59
N ASP A 79 -4.09 16.30 8.46
CA ASP A 79 -4.83 16.24 7.18
C ASP A 79 -4.09 16.97 6.04
N ALA A 80 -3.41 18.08 6.33
CA ALA A 80 -2.61 18.80 5.33
C ALA A 80 -1.42 17.98 4.83
N ASP A 81 -0.75 17.23 5.71
CA ASP A 81 0.34 16.33 5.34
C ASP A 81 -0.16 15.15 4.50
N ILE A 82 -1.34 14.61 4.83
CA ILE A 82 -1.99 13.54 4.07
C ILE A 82 -2.36 14.04 2.67
N ALA A 83 -2.94 15.24 2.58
CA ALA A 83 -3.29 15.87 1.30
C ALA A 83 -2.06 16.07 0.41
N ALA A 84 -0.92 16.48 0.96
CA ALA A 84 0.32 16.65 0.22
C ALA A 84 0.81 15.34 -0.45
N ILE A 85 0.57 14.17 0.16
CA ILE A 85 0.85 12.87 -0.49
C ILE A 85 -0.08 12.66 -1.69
N GLY A 86 -1.36 13.02 -1.56
CA GLY A 86 -2.32 12.98 -2.66
C GLY A 86 -1.89 13.87 -3.83
N GLU A 87 -1.44 15.09 -3.55
CA GLU A 87 -0.94 16.02 -4.56
C GLU A 87 0.26 15.45 -5.33
N ILE A 88 1.19 14.76 -4.65
CA ILE A 88 2.29 14.04 -5.31
C ILE A 88 1.76 12.92 -6.23
N ALA A 89 0.72 12.19 -5.83
CA ALA A 89 0.12 11.17 -6.68
C ALA A 89 -0.52 11.80 -7.93
N ASP A 90 -1.19 12.94 -7.77
CA ASP A 90 -1.85 13.67 -8.85
C ASP A 90 -0.85 14.19 -9.91
N GLU A 91 0.39 14.55 -9.53
CA GLU A 91 1.47 14.89 -10.48
C GLU A 91 1.67 13.80 -11.54
N PHE A 92 1.39 12.55 -11.20
CA PHE A 92 1.56 11.36 -12.06
C PHE A 92 0.23 10.79 -12.58
N ASN A 93 -0.91 11.49 -12.39
CA ASN A 93 -2.24 10.98 -12.66
C ASN A 93 -2.49 9.61 -11.98
N ALA A 94 -1.85 9.36 -10.84
CA ALA A 94 -2.05 8.17 -10.04
C ALA A 94 -3.22 8.39 -9.06
N ARG A 95 -4.04 7.35 -8.87
CA ARG A 95 -5.04 7.38 -7.81
C ARG A 95 -4.35 7.32 -6.44
N SER A 96 -4.96 7.96 -5.45
CA SER A 96 -4.57 7.79 -4.06
C SER A 96 -5.78 7.45 -3.21
N ALA A 97 -5.56 6.69 -2.15
CA ALA A 97 -6.58 6.38 -1.16
C ALA A 97 -5.97 6.35 0.24
N VAL A 98 -6.68 6.95 1.19
CA VAL A 98 -6.33 6.88 2.60
C VAL A 98 -6.65 5.49 3.13
N THR A 99 -5.76 4.96 3.97
CA THR A 99 -5.98 3.66 4.60
C THR A 99 -5.64 3.69 6.08
N THR A 100 -6.58 3.20 6.89
CA THR A 100 -6.48 3.06 8.35
C THR A 100 -6.52 1.59 8.77
N HIS A 101 -6.15 0.68 7.86
CA HIS A 101 -6.27 -0.77 8.05
C HIS A 101 -5.58 -1.29 9.30
N PHE A 102 -4.58 -0.59 9.82
CA PHE A 102 -3.91 -0.95 11.07
C PHE A 102 -4.86 -0.81 12.29
N ALA A 103 -5.68 0.24 12.30
CA ALA A 103 -6.65 0.50 13.38
C ALA A 103 -7.98 -0.21 13.14
N ASP A 104 -8.49 -0.18 11.91
CA ASP A 104 -9.87 -0.52 11.57
C ASP A 104 -9.99 -1.85 10.78
N GLY A 105 -8.88 -2.54 10.57
CA GLY A 105 -8.87 -3.80 9.81
C GLY A 105 -9.30 -3.61 8.36
N GLY A 106 -10.07 -4.55 7.81
CA GLY A 106 -10.50 -4.54 6.41
C GLY A 106 -11.35 -3.33 6.03
N SER A 107 -12.19 -2.82 6.92
CA SER A 107 -13.01 -1.63 6.68
C SER A 107 -12.16 -0.38 6.43
N GLY A 108 -11.02 -0.26 7.12
CA GLY A 108 -10.08 0.84 6.91
C GLY A 108 -9.29 0.80 5.59
N ALA A 109 -9.49 -0.23 4.77
CA ALA A 109 -8.88 -0.38 3.45
C ALA A 109 -9.91 -0.40 2.30
N ALA A 110 -11.19 -0.12 2.58
CA ALA A 110 -12.25 -0.20 1.56
C ALA A 110 -12.01 0.76 0.39
N GLU A 111 -11.70 2.02 0.68
CA GLU A 111 -11.40 3.02 -0.36
C GLU A 111 -10.18 2.64 -1.22
N LEU A 112 -9.15 2.06 -0.58
CA LEU A 112 -7.99 1.55 -1.30
C LEU A 112 -8.37 0.40 -2.23
N ALA A 113 -9.24 -0.51 -1.78
CA ALA A 113 -9.70 -1.63 -2.59
C ALA A 113 -10.49 -1.15 -3.81
N GLU A 114 -11.35 -0.15 -3.65
CA GLU A 114 -12.08 0.49 -4.75
C GLU A 114 -11.13 1.17 -5.74
N ALA A 115 -10.17 1.96 -5.24
CA ALA A 115 -9.18 2.62 -6.09
C ALA A 115 -8.34 1.63 -6.90
N VAL A 116 -7.97 0.48 -6.32
CA VAL A 116 -7.24 -0.58 -7.01
C VAL A 116 -8.13 -1.27 -8.05
N ALA A 117 -9.39 -1.56 -7.73
CA ALA A 117 -10.34 -2.16 -8.67
C ALA A 117 -10.57 -1.26 -9.90
N GLU A 118 -10.64 0.06 -9.69
CA GLU A 118 -10.76 1.03 -10.77
C GLU A 118 -9.48 1.20 -11.61
N ALA A 119 -8.31 1.02 -10.99
CA ALA A 119 -7.02 1.10 -11.68
C ALA A 119 -6.74 -0.15 -12.54
N ALA A 120 -7.34 -1.28 -12.18
CA ALA A 120 -7.17 -2.55 -12.87
C ALA A 120 -8.05 -2.63 -14.13
N PRO A 121 -7.66 -3.40 -15.16
CA PRO A 121 -8.48 -3.62 -16.33
C PRO A 121 -9.78 -4.38 -16.00
N PRO A 122 -10.84 -4.29 -16.84
CA PRO A 122 -12.17 -4.86 -16.59
C PRO A 122 -12.19 -6.34 -16.16
N LYS A 123 -11.19 -7.11 -16.55
CA LYS A 123 -11.04 -8.53 -16.14
C LYS A 123 -10.89 -8.70 -14.64
N PHE A 124 -10.24 -7.77 -13.99
CA PHE A 124 -10.03 -7.81 -12.54
C PHE A 124 -11.33 -7.49 -11.79
N SER A 125 -12.13 -6.56 -12.30
CA SER A 125 -13.43 -6.22 -11.71
C SER A 125 -14.37 -7.42 -11.64
N LEU A 126 -14.36 -8.28 -12.67
CA LEU A 126 -15.14 -9.53 -12.67
C LEU A 126 -14.69 -10.54 -11.63
N VAL A 127 -13.39 -10.61 -11.35
CA VAL A 127 -12.84 -11.53 -10.32
C VAL A 127 -13.18 -11.03 -8.92
N VAL A 128 -13.14 -9.73 -8.68
CA VAL A 128 -13.51 -9.15 -7.38
C VAL A 128 -15.00 -9.33 -7.13
N GLU A 129 -15.86 -9.12 -8.14
CA GLU A 129 -17.30 -9.32 -8.03
C GLU A 129 -17.67 -10.80 -7.76
N GLN A 130 -16.93 -11.75 -8.37
CA GLN A 130 -17.09 -13.17 -8.10
C GLN A 130 -16.56 -13.56 -6.70
N ALA A 131 -15.50 -12.92 -6.22
CA ALA A 131 -14.95 -13.16 -4.89
C ALA A 131 -15.86 -12.61 -3.77
N SER A 132 -16.55 -11.50 -4.00
CA SER A 132 -17.54 -10.96 -3.06
C SER A 132 -18.81 -11.83 -2.97
N GLY A 133 -19.08 -12.67 -3.96
CA GLY A 133 -20.19 -13.65 -3.96
C GLY A 133 -19.89 -14.94 -3.17
N VAL A 134 -18.67 -15.12 -2.63
CA VAL A 134 -18.27 -16.33 -1.86
C VAL A 134 -18.58 -16.17 -0.36
N GLU A 135 -19.31 -15.15 0.05
CA GLU A 135 -19.66 -14.93 1.48
C GLU A 135 -20.67 -15.95 2.05
N GLU A 136 -21.25 -16.84 1.23
CA GLU A 136 -22.24 -17.82 1.69
C GLU A 136 -21.68 -19.19 2.15
N ASP A 137 -20.37 -19.47 1.97
CA ASP A 137 -19.78 -20.76 2.33
C ASP A 137 -18.72 -20.69 3.45
N VAL A 138 -18.85 -19.75 4.38
CA VAL A 138 -18.08 -19.82 5.62
C VAL A 138 -18.70 -20.92 6.49
N PRO A 139 -18.00 -22.04 6.70
CA PRO A 139 -18.53 -23.11 7.53
C PRO A 139 -18.86 -22.55 8.94
N PRO A 140 -19.97 -22.98 9.57
CA PRO A 140 -20.38 -22.46 10.85
C PRO A 140 -19.25 -22.61 11.88
N LYS A 141 -19.10 -21.59 12.76
CA LYS A 141 -18.12 -21.62 13.85
C LYS A 141 -18.19 -22.97 14.58
N GLY A 142 -17.11 -23.76 14.48
CA GLY A 142 -17.03 -25.09 15.07
C GLY A 142 -16.92 -26.24 14.07
N ALA A 143 -17.02 -26.00 12.76
CA ALA A 143 -16.73 -27.04 11.78
C ALA A 143 -15.22 -27.38 11.85
N HIS A 144 -14.96 -28.69 12.03
CA HIS A 144 -13.60 -29.22 12.04
C HIS A 144 -12.97 -29.00 10.64
N VAL A 145 -12.08 -28.01 10.53
CA VAL A 145 -11.24 -27.86 9.36
C VAL A 145 -10.18 -28.96 9.43
N PRO A 146 -10.13 -29.89 8.46
CA PRO A 146 -9.07 -30.88 8.43
C PRO A 146 -7.73 -30.14 8.44
N ASN A 147 -6.85 -30.53 9.36
CA ASN A 147 -5.53 -29.94 9.51
C ASN A 147 -4.75 -30.18 8.21
N LEU A 148 -4.80 -29.20 7.30
CA LEU A 148 -4.00 -29.19 6.08
C LEU A 148 -2.56 -29.04 6.54
N ARG A 149 -1.88 -30.16 6.75
CA ARG A 149 -0.42 -30.14 6.93
C ARG A 149 0.16 -29.40 5.73
N PRO A 150 1.07 -28.43 5.96
CA PRO A 150 1.82 -27.85 4.85
C PRO A 150 2.45 -29.02 4.08
N ARG A 151 2.12 -29.17 2.81
CA ARG A 151 2.83 -30.12 1.97
C ARG A 151 4.29 -29.72 1.93
N ASP A 152 5.18 -30.69 2.20
CA ASP A 152 6.63 -30.49 2.14
C ASP A 152 7.13 -29.99 0.75
N GLU A 153 6.27 -30.01 -0.25
CA GLU A 153 6.50 -29.46 -1.59
C GLU A 153 6.58 -27.92 -1.64
N ALA A 154 6.13 -27.20 -0.60
CA ALA A 154 6.24 -25.73 -0.54
C ALA A 154 7.66 -25.25 -0.18
N ARG A 155 8.60 -26.13 0.12
CA ARG A 155 9.99 -25.75 0.45
C ARG A 155 10.79 -25.20 -0.74
N GLY A 156 10.31 -25.41 -1.98
CA GLY A 156 10.95 -24.89 -3.19
C GLY A 156 10.57 -23.47 -3.58
N LEU A 157 9.49 -22.90 -3.00
CA LEU A 157 8.96 -21.60 -3.41
C LEU A 157 9.32 -20.45 -2.45
N SER A 158 9.94 -20.74 -1.31
CA SER A 158 10.26 -19.72 -0.30
C SER A 158 11.50 -18.85 -0.61
N GLN A 159 12.21 -19.10 -1.70
CA GLN A 159 13.40 -18.32 -2.08
C GLN A 159 13.18 -17.29 -3.20
N GLY A 160 11.94 -17.03 -3.62
CA GLY A 160 11.66 -16.11 -4.74
C GLY A 160 10.73 -14.95 -4.45
N TRP A 161 10.06 -14.92 -3.32
CA TRP A 161 9.08 -13.89 -3.00
C TRP A 161 9.68 -12.85 -2.04
N ASN A 162 10.74 -12.19 -2.50
CA ASN A 162 11.08 -10.89 -1.94
C ASN A 162 10.13 -9.88 -2.59
N LEU A 163 8.86 -9.88 -2.16
CA LEU A 163 7.97 -8.76 -2.33
C LEU A 163 8.62 -7.64 -1.52
N GLY A 164 9.47 -6.87 -2.19
CA GLY A 164 10.07 -5.68 -1.63
C GLY A 164 8.95 -4.70 -1.31
N PHE A 165 8.38 -4.80 -0.12
CA PHE A 165 7.66 -3.70 0.48
C PHE A 165 8.72 -2.62 0.76
N HIS A 166 8.97 -1.78 -0.23
CA HIS A 166 9.68 -0.55 0.02
C HIS A 166 8.71 0.39 0.72
N PHE A 167 8.83 0.47 2.03
CA PHE A 167 8.26 1.58 2.79
C PHE A 167 9.02 2.84 2.36
N VAL A 168 8.32 3.74 1.76
CA VAL A 168 8.79 5.10 1.49
C VAL A 168 8.45 5.97 2.69
#